data_12d336e9dd207879247e6e6c2117b121
#
_entry.id   12d336e9dd207879247e6e6c2117b121
#
_cell.length_a   1.000
_cell.length_b   1.000
_cell.length_c   1.000
_cell.angle_alpha   90.00
_cell.angle_beta   90.00
_cell.angle_gamma   90.00
#
_symmetry.space_group_name_H-M   'P 1'
#
loop_
_entity.id
_entity.type
_entity.pdbx_description
1 polymer ?
#
loop_
_entity_poly.entity_id
_entity_poly.type
_entity_poly.pdbx_seq_one_letter_code
_entity_poly.pdbx_strand_id
1 'polypeptide(L)'
;MLRRTLALGAASFSLLIACSRGGAQSMEKDTRMLPAEKPRAGEKEIYLAGGCFWGTEHFMSKVAGVRVSESGYANGTVANPTYEDVCTGRTGAAETVHVIYDPEKADLPFLLGLFFETIDPTSLNRQGNDIGTQYRTGIFYTDPGDKPIIEDEVKKLSAKYSKPLALEVKPLTSFYRAEEYHQDFLVKHPDGYCHIPRRLMEEAEKAKYEPTHKGFRKAGSPSLKDRLTPEQYDVTQNCGTEPPFHNAYWNEHRAGIYVDIVSGEPLFSSSDKFDSGTGWPSFTKPISESVLKNTTDTSYGMVRTEVKSAASGSHLGHVFPDGPSDKGGLRYRMNSASLRFIPKEEMEKEGYGAYLKYVK
;
A
#
# COMPACT_ATOMS: atom_id res chain seq x y z
N MET A 1 -76.90 77.93 5.31
CA MET A 1 -76.85 76.76 4.38
C MET A 1 -75.42 76.24 4.25
N LEU A 2 -75.04 75.33 5.08
CA LEU A 2 -73.70 74.73 4.95
C LEU A 2 -73.82 73.27 5.35
N ARG A 3 -73.70 72.39 4.40
CA ARG A 3 -73.67 70.95 4.58
C ARG A 3 -72.27 70.53 5.00
N ARG A 4 -72.14 70.00 6.19
CA ARG A 4 -70.90 69.28 6.63
C ARG A 4 -70.98 67.80 6.24
N THR A 5 -70.10 67.40 5.40
CA THR A 5 -69.91 65.96 5.05
C THR A 5 -68.92 65.36 6.04
N LEU A 6 -69.32 64.34 6.79
CA LEU A 6 -68.44 63.51 7.59
C LEU A 6 -67.72 62.53 6.66
N ALA A 7 -66.42 62.46 6.73
CA ALA A 7 -65.60 61.39 6.12
C ALA A 7 -65.27 60.40 7.20
N LEU A 8 -65.77 59.13 6.98
CA LEU A 8 -65.35 57.98 7.75
C LEU A 8 -63.98 57.49 7.23
N GLY A 9 -63.01 57.53 8.11
CA GLY A 9 -61.68 56.96 7.88
C GLY A 9 -61.71 55.47 8.17
N ALA A 10 -61.57 54.62 7.14
CA ALA A 10 -61.33 53.20 7.31
C ALA A 10 -59.85 52.96 7.59
N ALA A 11 -59.53 52.49 8.78
CA ALA A 11 -58.21 52.04 9.14
C ALA A 11 -57.98 50.62 8.60
N SER A 12 -57.21 50.48 7.53
CA SER A 12 -56.74 49.18 7.03
C SER A 12 -55.58 48.70 7.88
N PHE A 13 -55.86 47.66 8.66
CA PHE A 13 -54.79 46.93 9.36
C PHE A 13 -54.11 46.00 8.33
N SER A 14 -52.95 46.41 7.80
CA SER A 14 -52.08 45.55 7.00
C SER A 14 -51.31 44.61 7.90
N LEU A 15 -51.72 43.34 7.93
CA LEU A 15 -51.00 42.27 8.58
C LEU A 15 -49.74 41.94 7.75
N LEU A 16 -48.60 42.47 8.16
CA LEU A 16 -47.29 42.10 7.60
C LEU A 16 -46.98 40.66 8.05
N ILE A 17 -47.27 39.68 7.18
CA ILE A 17 -46.73 38.32 7.30
C ILE A 17 -45.22 38.41 6.95
N ALA A 18 -44.38 38.44 7.99
CA ALA A 18 -42.96 38.22 7.85
C ALA A 18 -42.71 36.78 7.42
N CYS A 19 -42.61 36.52 6.11
CA CYS A 19 -41.99 35.33 5.60
C CYS A 19 -40.54 35.34 6.02
N SER A 20 -40.20 34.62 7.10
CA SER A 20 -38.85 34.25 7.40
C SER A 20 -38.36 33.37 6.24
N ARG A 21 -37.68 33.99 5.30
CA ARG A 21 -36.81 33.26 4.35
C ARG A 21 -35.74 32.56 5.20
N GLY A 22 -35.93 31.29 5.48
CA GLY A 22 -34.86 30.41 5.90
C GLY A 22 -33.75 30.52 4.86
N GLY A 23 -32.72 31.25 5.18
CA GLY A 23 -31.54 31.34 4.36
C GLY A 23 -30.94 29.95 4.33
N ALA A 24 -31.08 29.25 3.18
CA ALA A 24 -30.13 28.22 2.84
C ALA A 24 -28.76 28.90 2.77
N GLN A 25 -27.99 28.78 3.83
CA GLN A 25 -26.57 29.11 3.78
C GLN A 25 -25.99 28.15 2.74
N SER A 26 -25.69 28.69 1.55
CA SER A 26 -24.83 28.01 0.60
C SER A 26 -23.48 27.87 1.33
N MET A 27 -23.18 26.66 1.79
CA MET A 27 -21.83 26.36 2.27
C MET A 27 -20.89 26.66 1.10
N GLU A 28 -20.10 27.69 1.27
CA GLU A 28 -19.08 28.09 0.30
C GLU A 28 -18.11 26.92 0.17
N LYS A 29 -17.95 26.39 -1.05
CA LYS A 29 -17.05 25.26 -1.28
C LYS A 29 -15.61 25.69 -1.00
N ASP A 30 -14.93 25.02 -0.09
CA ASP A 30 -13.51 25.27 0.16
C ASP A 30 -12.69 24.70 -1.01
N THR A 31 -12.25 25.57 -1.89
CA THR A 31 -11.50 25.23 -3.11
C THR A 31 -9.99 25.17 -2.90
N ARG A 32 -9.49 25.29 -1.67
CA ARG A 32 -8.05 25.19 -1.40
C ARG A 32 -7.53 23.80 -1.76
N MET A 33 -6.38 23.76 -2.40
CA MET A 33 -5.62 22.54 -2.66
C MET A 33 -4.41 22.53 -1.73
N LEU A 34 -4.40 21.61 -0.77
CA LEU A 34 -3.27 21.42 0.12
C LEU A 34 -2.31 20.37 -0.46
N PRO A 35 -1.02 20.38 -0.05
CA PRO A 35 -0.10 19.30 -0.43
C PRO A 35 -0.62 17.97 0.07
N ALA A 36 -0.39 16.92 -0.72
CA ALA A 36 -0.66 15.54 -0.30
C ALA A 36 0.19 15.15 0.93
N GLU A 37 -0.38 14.33 1.78
CA GLU A 37 0.31 13.73 2.93
C GLU A 37 1.51 12.89 2.46
N LYS A 38 2.45 12.64 3.39
CA LYS A 38 3.61 11.79 3.12
C LYS A 38 3.67 10.61 4.09
N PRO A 39 4.16 9.44 3.63
CA PRO A 39 4.41 8.31 4.51
C PRO A 39 5.41 8.67 5.61
N ARG A 40 5.14 8.19 6.82
CA ARG A 40 6.07 8.20 7.95
C ARG A 40 7.03 7.01 7.86
N ALA A 41 8.04 7.00 8.72
CA ALA A 41 8.96 5.86 8.79
C ALA A 41 8.19 4.55 9.06
N GLY A 42 8.39 3.55 8.20
CA GLY A 42 7.72 2.26 8.28
C GLY A 42 6.36 2.17 7.59
N GLU A 43 5.76 3.29 7.19
CA GLU A 43 4.53 3.29 6.38
C GLU A 43 4.84 3.12 4.90
N LYS A 44 3.86 2.60 4.17
CA LYS A 44 3.85 2.51 2.71
C LYS A 44 2.69 3.30 2.12
N GLU A 45 2.73 3.52 0.81
CA GLU A 45 1.66 4.21 0.08
C GLU A 45 1.30 3.47 -1.21
N ILE A 46 0.04 3.64 -1.62
CA ILE A 46 -0.50 3.18 -2.91
C ILE A 46 -1.57 4.16 -3.40
N TYR A 47 -1.80 4.21 -4.70
CA TYR A 47 -2.75 5.11 -5.33
C TYR A 47 -3.79 4.30 -6.10
N LEU A 48 -5.07 4.43 -5.71
CA LEU A 48 -6.17 3.59 -6.17
C LEU A 48 -7.22 4.42 -6.92
N ALA A 49 -7.35 4.18 -8.20
CA ALA A 49 -8.39 4.76 -9.05
C ALA A 49 -9.54 3.74 -9.19
N GLY A 50 -10.68 4.02 -8.60
CA GLY A 50 -11.83 3.10 -8.50
C GLY A 50 -13.16 3.72 -8.91
N GLY A 51 -13.20 4.62 -9.89
CA GLY A 51 -14.36 5.42 -10.23
C GLY A 51 -14.39 6.72 -9.42
N CYS A 52 -15.58 7.16 -8.97
CA CYS A 52 -15.67 8.34 -8.11
C CYS A 52 -14.86 8.15 -6.83
N PHE A 53 -13.91 9.06 -6.59
CA PHE A 53 -12.97 8.97 -5.47
C PHE A 53 -13.63 9.11 -4.09
N TRP A 54 -14.80 9.75 -3.95
CA TRP A 54 -15.51 9.85 -2.66
C TRP A 54 -15.81 8.48 -2.03
N GLY A 55 -16.27 7.53 -2.86
CA GLY A 55 -16.56 6.17 -2.41
C GLY A 55 -15.28 5.42 -2.03
N THR A 56 -14.26 5.48 -2.88
CA THR A 56 -12.98 4.80 -2.66
C THR A 56 -12.25 5.38 -1.44
N GLU A 57 -12.24 6.71 -1.26
CA GLU A 57 -11.69 7.39 -0.10
C GLU A 57 -12.36 6.91 1.20
N HIS A 58 -13.70 7.01 1.25
CA HIS A 58 -14.46 6.60 2.42
C HIS A 58 -14.30 5.11 2.73
N PHE A 59 -14.25 4.25 1.71
CA PHE A 59 -14.03 2.82 1.86
C PHE A 59 -12.64 2.55 2.47
N MET A 60 -11.58 3.09 1.90
CA MET A 60 -10.22 2.87 2.37
C MET A 60 -9.99 3.45 3.77
N SER A 61 -10.62 4.56 4.12
CA SER A 61 -10.53 5.14 5.47
C SER A 61 -11.09 4.25 6.57
N LYS A 62 -11.95 3.26 6.23
CA LYS A 62 -12.51 2.28 7.18
C LYS A 62 -11.58 1.12 7.46
N VAL A 63 -10.57 0.89 6.63
CA VAL A 63 -9.69 -0.28 6.74
C VAL A 63 -8.68 -0.08 7.87
N ALA A 64 -8.68 -1.00 8.84
CA ALA A 64 -7.70 -0.98 9.93
C ALA A 64 -6.27 -1.08 9.36
N GLY A 65 -5.41 -0.16 9.76
CA GLY A 65 -4.04 -0.05 9.23
C GLY A 65 -3.86 1.06 8.20
N VAL A 66 -4.93 1.58 7.61
CA VAL A 66 -4.89 2.80 6.79
C VAL A 66 -4.85 4.02 7.70
N ARG A 67 -3.85 4.89 7.51
CA ARG A 67 -3.72 6.16 8.23
C ARG A 67 -4.25 7.33 7.43
N VAL A 68 -4.01 7.34 6.14
CA VAL A 68 -4.45 8.39 5.21
C VAL A 68 -5.22 7.77 4.08
N SER A 69 -6.34 8.37 3.74
CA SER A 69 -7.12 8.12 2.55
C SER A 69 -7.55 9.50 2.05
N GLU A 70 -6.94 9.99 0.99
CA GLU A 70 -7.20 11.35 0.48
C GLU A 70 -7.46 11.33 -1.02
N SER A 71 -8.48 12.08 -1.43
CA SER A 71 -8.90 12.20 -2.83
C SER A 71 -7.97 13.10 -3.63
N GLY A 72 -7.70 12.75 -4.90
CA GLY A 72 -6.86 13.52 -5.80
C GLY A 72 -6.93 13.09 -7.26
N TYR A 73 -6.03 13.63 -8.06
CA TYR A 73 -5.95 13.47 -9.51
C TYR A 73 -4.59 12.90 -9.89
N ALA A 74 -4.57 11.68 -10.44
CA ALA A 74 -3.33 10.98 -10.76
C ALA A 74 -3.10 10.81 -12.26
N ASN A 75 -1.82 10.75 -12.63
CA ASN A 75 -1.33 10.37 -13.96
C ASN A 75 -1.98 11.16 -15.11
N GLY A 76 -2.23 12.44 -14.86
CA GLY A 76 -2.66 13.41 -15.86
C GLY A 76 -1.48 14.12 -16.53
N THR A 77 -1.78 14.88 -17.60
CA THR A 77 -0.81 15.67 -18.36
C THR A 77 -0.81 17.16 -17.99
N VAL A 78 -1.80 17.59 -17.18
CA VAL A 78 -1.97 18.97 -16.72
C VAL A 78 -1.49 19.07 -15.28
N ALA A 79 -0.65 20.04 -14.97
CA ALA A 79 -0.17 20.30 -13.62
C ALA A 79 -1.24 21.05 -12.81
N ASN A 80 -1.45 20.65 -11.56
CA ASN A 80 -2.43 21.22 -10.63
C ASN A 80 -3.82 21.45 -11.27
N PRO A 81 -4.44 20.39 -11.86
CA PRO A 81 -5.75 20.55 -12.47
C PRO A 81 -6.81 20.77 -11.42
N THR A 82 -7.79 21.63 -11.71
CA THR A 82 -9.02 21.72 -10.92
C THR A 82 -9.97 20.56 -11.21
N TYR A 83 -10.97 20.37 -10.36
CA TYR A 83 -12.04 19.39 -10.61
C TYR A 83 -12.73 19.61 -11.95
N GLU A 84 -13.04 20.88 -12.27
CA GLU A 84 -13.65 21.28 -13.53
C GLU A 84 -12.77 20.89 -14.73
N ASP A 85 -11.46 21.06 -14.63
CA ASP A 85 -10.52 20.64 -15.68
C ASP A 85 -10.56 19.12 -15.89
N VAL A 86 -10.55 18.36 -14.80
CA VAL A 86 -10.60 16.89 -14.82
C VAL A 86 -11.92 16.39 -15.42
N CYS A 87 -13.04 17.01 -15.08
CA CYS A 87 -14.36 16.68 -15.62
C CYS A 87 -14.46 16.87 -17.15
N THR A 88 -13.60 17.71 -17.75
CA THR A 88 -13.55 17.82 -19.23
C THR A 88 -13.02 16.58 -19.92
N GLY A 89 -12.37 15.66 -19.19
CA GLY A 89 -11.66 14.49 -19.74
C GLY A 89 -10.36 14.82 -20.47
N ARG A 90 -10.00 16.10 -20.63
CA ARG A 90 -8.82 16.55 -21.41
C ARG A 90 -7.52 16.52 -20.64
N THR A 91 -7.57 16.48 -19.30
CA THR A 91 -6.37 16.41 -18.46
C THR A 91 -5.71 15.05 -18.50
N GLY A 92 -6.44 13.99 -18.89
CA GLY A 92 -5.98 12.62 -18.81
C GLY A 92 -5.81 12.10 -17.36
N ALA A 93 -6.11 12.92 -16.37
CA ALA A 93 -6.03 12.51 -14.95
C ALA A 93 -7.14 11.53 -14.58
N ALA A 94 -6.85 10.59 -13.67
CA ALA A 94 -7.85 9.77 -13.03
C ALA A 94 -8.21 10.32 -11.65
N GLU A 95 -9.50 10.28 -11.28
CA GLU A 95 -9.90 10.38 -9.89
C GLU A 95 -9.28 9.22 -9.11
N THR A 96 -8.49 9.53 -8.11
CA THR A 96 -7.60 8.58 -7.45
C THR A 96 -7.55 8.88 -5.96
N VAL A 97 -7.49 7.83 -5.17
CA VAL A 97 -7.30 7.93 -3.72
C VAL A 97 -5.86 7.56 -3.38
N HIS A 98 -5.17 8.46 -2.71
CA HIS A 98 -3.88 8.21 -2.09
C HIS A 98 -4.09 7.53 -0.74
N VAL A 99 -3.53 6.35 -0.58
CA VAL A 99 -3.65 5.53 0.63
C VAL A 99 -2.28 5.38 1.26
N ILE A 100 -2.13 5.85 2.51
CA ILE A 100 -0.93 5.59 3.33
C ILE A 100 -1.33 4.60 4.42
N TYR A 101 -0.57 3.53 4.55
CA TYR A 101 -0.90 2.42 5.42
C TYR A 101 0.30 1.86 6.19
N ASP A 102 0.02 1.27 7.33
CA ASP A 102 0.98 0.49 8.12
C ASP A 102 1.00 -0.96 7.59
N PRO A 103 2.09 -1.39 6.91
CA PRO A 103 2.15 -2.72 6.31
C PRO A 103 2.12 -3.87 7.33
N GLU A 104 2.28 -3.55 8.61
CA GLU A 104 2.13 -4.52 9.68
C GLU A 104 0.67 -4.78 10.07
N LYS A 105 -0.23 -3.85 9.74
CA LYS A 105 -1.67 -3.92 10.04
C LYS A 105 -2.52 -4.15 8.82
N ALA A 106 -2.01 -3.83 7.64
CA ALA A 106 -2.66 -4.05 6.35
C ALA A 106 -1.56 -4.10 5.28
N ASP A 107 -1.29 -5.25 4.68
CA ASP A 107 -0.35 -5.34 3.56
C ASP A 107 -1.00 -4.99 2.22
N LEU A 108 -0.18 -4.79 1.20
CA LEU A 108 -0.66 -4.42 -0.12
C LEU A 108 -1.62 -5.46 -0.74
N PRO A 109 -1.37 -6.78 -0.69
CA PRO A 109 -2.33 -7.78 -1.16
C PRO A 109 -3.70 -7.70 -0.47
N PHE A 110 -3.73 -7.48 0.83
CA PHE A 110 -4.97 -7.32 1.59
C PHE A 110 -5.75 -6.08 1.15
N LEU A 111 -5.08 -4.93 1.03
CA LEU A 111 -5.70 -3.68 0.56
C LEU A 111 -6.23 -3.82 -0.86
N LEU A 112 -5.48 -4.46 -1.77
CA LEU A 112 -5.90 -4.71 -3.14
C LEU A 112 -7.10 -5.67 -3.19
N GLY A 113 -7.11 -6.71 -2.37
CA GLY A 113 -8.25 -7.62 -2.25
C GLY A 113 -9.54 -6.89 -1.90
N LEU A 114 -9.49 -6.01 -0.90
CA LEU A 114 -10.63 -5.16 -0.50
C LEU A 114 -11.02 -4.16 -1.62
N PHE A 115 -10.04 -3.51 -2.24
CA PHE A 115 -10.28 -2.58 -3.35
C PHE A 115 -10.99 -3.25 -4.52
N PHE A 116 -10.60 -4.47 -4.89
CA PHE A 116 -11.22 -5.21 -5.99
C PHE A 116 -12.70 -5.52 -5.78
N GLU A 117 -13.17 -5.59 -4.54
CA GLU A 117 -14.60 -5.77 -4.24
C GLU A 117 -15.42 -4.49 -4.51
N THR A 118 -14.77 -3.34 -4.64
CA THR A 118 -15.43 -2.04 -4.84
C THR A 118 -15.61 -1.65 -6.31
N ILE A 119 -14.98 -2.38 -7.24
CA ILE A 119 -14.94 -2.02 -8.66
C ILE A 119 -15.48 -3.12 -9.57
N ASP A 120 -15.92 -2.74 -10.76
CA ASP A 120 -15.99 -3.65 -11.91
C ASP A 120 -14.68 -3.50 -12.72
N PRO A 121 -13.73 -4.43 -12.57
CA PRO A 121 -12.44 -4.32 -13.22
C PRO A 121 -12.47 -4.54 -14.74
N THR A 122 -13.63 -4.96 -15.30
CA THR A 122 -13.82 -5.14 -16.75
C THR A 122 -14.43 -3.92 -17.42
N SER A 123 -14.84 -2.91 -16.63
CA SER A 123 -15.50 -1.71 -17.13
C SER A 123 -14.50 -0.65 -17.55
N LEU A 124 -14.48 -0.30 -18.83
CA LEU A 124 -13.58 0.72 -19.37
C LEU A 124 -14.15 2.13 -19.16
N ASN A 125 -13.36 3.00 -18.51
CA ASN A 125 -13.70 4.41 -18.29
C ASN A 125 -15.08 4.62 -17.62
N ARG A 126 -15.47 3.71 -16.76
CA ARG A 126 -16.77 3.76 -16.08
C ARG A 126 -16.77 2.93 -14.81
N GLN A 127 -17.44 3.46 -13.75
CA GLN A 127 -17.81 2.69 -12.58
C GLN A 127 -19.26 3.10 -12.17
N GLY A 128 -20.16 2.13 -12.12
CA GLY A 128 -21.58 2.40 -11.85
C GLY A 128 -22.18 3.40 -12.86
N ASN A 129 -22.67 4.52 -12.35
CA ASN A 129 -23.25 5.61 -13.16
C ASN A 129 -22.22 6.65 -13.63
N ASP A 130 -21.02 6.60 -13.08
CA ASP A 130 -19.94 7.54 -13.40
C ASP A 130 -19.26 7.12 -14.71
N ILE A 131 -19.35 7.96 -15.73
CA ILE A 131 -18.84 7.71 -17.09
C ILE A 131 -17.87 8.80 -17.48
N GLY A 132 -16.65 8.41 -17.86
CA GLY A 132 -15.57 9.31 -18.27
C GLY A 132 -14.20 8.71 -18.00
N THR A 133 -13.18 9.20 -18.71
CA THR A 133 -11.80 8.73 -18.56
C THR A 133 -11.24 8.95 -17.16
N GLN A 134 -11.76 9.95 -16.44
CA GLN A 134 -11.40 10.21 -15.04
C GLN A 134 -11.88 9.10 -14.08
N TYR A 135 -12.90 8.34 -14.45
CA TYR A 135 -13.46 7.23 -13.65
C TYR A 135 -12.90 5.86 -14.05
N ARG A 136 -11.79 5.83 -14.80
CA ARG A 136 -11.12 4.57 -15.13
C ARG A 136 -10.55 3.91 -13.89
N THR A 137 -10.44 2.58 -13.92
CA THR A 137 -9.81 1.83 -12.84
C THR A 137 -8.30 1.75 -13.01
N GLY A 138 -7.57 1.90 -11.91
CA GLY A 138 -6.12 1.83 -11.93
C GLY A 138 -5.50 1.65 -10.55
N ILE A 139 -4.30 1.10 -10.56
CA ILE A 139 -3.40 0.99 -9.41
C ILE A 139 -2.09 1.67 -9.82
N PHE A 140 -1.73 2.75 -9.11
CA PHE A 140 -0.50 3.47 -9.39
C PHE A 140 0.45 3.37 -8.20
N TYR A 141 1.71 3.05 -8.46
CA TYR A 141 2.71 2.76 -7.44
C TYR A 141 3.90 3.71 -7.54
N THR A 142 4.51 4.04 -6.41
CA THR A 142 5.75 4.81 -6.28
C THR A 142 6.95 3.88 -6.08
N ASP A 143 6.76 2.76 -5.37
CA ASP A 143 7.81 1.76 -5.15
C ASP A 143 7.78 0.70 -6.26
N PRO A 144 8.85 0.57 -7.09
CA PRO A 144 8.94 -0.48 -8.09
C PRO A 144 8.84 -1.90 -7.52
N GLY A 145 9.16 -2.09 -6.24
CA GLY A 145 9.02 -3.37 -5.53
C GLY A 145 7.57 -3.82 -5.37
N ASP A 146 6.61 -2.89 -5.39
CA ASP A 146 5.19 -3.21 -5.28
C ASP A 146 4.60 -3.74 -6.61
N LYS A 147 5.23 -3.44 -7.76
CA LYS A 147 4.75 -3.86 -9.07
C LYS A 147 4.50 -5.38 -9.18
N PRO A 148 5.45 -6.27 -8.84
CA PRO A 148 5.21 -7.72 -8.95
C PRO A 148 4.09 -8.19 -8.02
N ILE A 149 3.90 -7.57 -6.86
CA ILE A 149 2.81 -7.88 -5.93
C ILE A 149 1.46 -7.51 -6.58
N ILE A 150 1.37 -6.31 -7.15
CA ILE A 150 0.17 -5.83 -7.84
C ILE A 150 -0.17 -6.73 -9.03
N GLU A 151 0.81 -7.07 -9.85
CA GLU A 151 0.61 -7.92 -11.03
C GLU A 151 0.13 -9.35 -10.65
N ASP A 152 0.62 -9.91 -9.53
CA ASP A 152 0.15 -11.20 -9.02
C ASP A 152 -1.31 -11.13 -8.54
N GLU A 153 -1.68 -10.10 -7.78
CA GLU A 153 -3.07 -9.89 -7.33
C GLU A 153 -4.02 -9.64 -8.51
N VAL A 154 -3.61 -8.84 -9.51
CA VAL A 154 -4.37 -8.61 -10.74
C VAL A 154 -4.52 -9.89 -11.56
N LYS A 155 -3.51 -10.76 -11.60
CA LYS A 155 -3.59 -12.07 -12.23
C LYS A 155 -4.61 -12.97 -11.53
N LYS A 156 -4.63 -13.00 -10.20
CA LYS A 156 -5.64 -13.74 -9.40
C LYS A 156 -7.04 -13.19 -9.66
N LEU A 157 -7.18 -11.87 -9.74
CA LEU A 157 -8.43 -11.19 -10.08
C LEU A 157 -8.90 -11.59 -11.48
N SER A 158 -8.01 -11.53 -12.47
CA SER A 158 -8.33 -11.86 -13.87
C SER A 158 -8.89 -13.27 -14.05
N ALA A 159 -8.42 -14.23 -13.24
CA ALA A 159 -8.91 -15.60 -13.28
C ALA A 159 -10.40 -15.75 -12.88
N LYS A 160 -10.97 -14.74 -12.22
CA LYS A 160 -12.39 -14.70 -11.82
C LYS A 160 -13.32 -14.18 -12.92
N TYR A 161 -12.77 -13.63 -14.02
CA TYR A 161 -13.55 -12.98 -15.08
C TYR A 161 -13.30 -13.64 -16.42
N SER A 162 -14.38 -13.76 -17.22
CA SER A 162 -14.30 -14.23 -18.62
C SER A 162 -13.89 -13.14 -19.61
N LYS A 163 -14.01 -11.87 -19.20
CA LYS A 163 -13.65 -10.70 -20.01
C LYS A 163 -12.27 -10.20 -19.61
N PRO A 164 -11.50 -9.60 -20.54
CA PRO A 164 -10.27 -8.91 -20.18
C PRO A 164 -10.52 -7.80 -19.14
N LEU A 165 -9.57 -7.63 -18.24
CA LEU A 165 -9.62 -6.50 -17.30
C LEU A 165 -9.28 -5.19 -18.02
N ALA A 166 -9.97 -4.13 -17.66
CA ALA A 166 -9.70 -2.76 -18.10
C ALA A 166 -8.87 -1.97 -17.06
N LEU A 167 -8.41 -2.65 -16.00
CA LEU A 167 -7.64 -2.09 -14.91
C LEU A 167 -6.21 -1.75 -15.36
N GLU A 168 -5.78 -0.50 -15.13
CA GLU A 168 -4.40 -0.06 -15.37
C GLU A 168 -3.49 -0.37 -14.19
N VAL A 169 -2.27 -0.85 -14.47
CA VAL A 169 -1.18 -0.94 -13.48
C VAL A 169 0.01 -0.15 -14.01
N LYS A 170 0.32 0.98 -13.39
CA LYS A 170 1.33 1.93 -13.89
C LYS A 170 2.13 2.56 -12.74
N PRO A 171 3.37 3.00 -12.97
CA PRO A 171 4.03 3.91 -12.05
C PRO A 171 3.21 5.19 -11.87
N LEU A 172 3.26 5.74 -10.67
CA LEU A 172 2.75 7.09 -10.43
C LEU A 172 3.69 8.10 -11.09
N THR A 173 3.16 8.96 -11.96
CA THR A 173 3.92 10.04 -12.61
C THR A 173 3.56 11.41 -12.06
N SER A 174 2.33 11.56 -11.58
CA SER A 174 1.84 12.79 -10.94
C SER A 174 0.66 12.47 -10.03
N PHE A 175 0.56 13.19 -8.92
CA PHE A 175 -0.62 13.23 -8.06
C PHE A 175 -0.80 14.63 -7.51
N TYR A 176 -2.01 15.13 -7.64
CA TYR A 176 -2.44 16.41 -7.07
C TYR A 176 -3.63 16.13 -6.17
N ARG A 177 -3.50 16.45 -4.88
CA ARG A 177 -4.59 16.32 -3.91
C ARG A 177 -5.76 17.20 -4.36
N ALA A 178 -6.96 16.65 -4.37
CA ALA A 178 -8.15 17.40 -4.76
C ALA A 178 -8.49 18.49 -3.71
N GLU A 179 -9.35 19.40 -4.09
CA GLU A 179 -9.81 20.52 -3.28
C GLU A 179 -10.44 20.03 -1.97
N GLU A 180 -10.38 20.86 -0.92
CA GLU A 180 -10.83 20.49 0.44
C GLU A 180 -12.30 20.08 0.51
N TYR A 181 -13.15 20.58 -0.36
CA TYR A 181 -14.55 20.16 -0.37
C TYR A 181 -14.76 18.70 -0.86
N HIS A 182 -13.77 18.10 -1.49
CA HIS A 182 -13.80 16.69 -1.88
C HIS A 182 -13.32 15.75 -0.77
N GLN A 183 -12.44 16.24 0.11
CA GLN A 183 -11.88 15.40 1.17
C GLN A 183 -12.96 15.04 2.20
N ASP A 184 -12.98 13.78 2.62
CA ASP A 184 -13.97 13.24 3.57
C ASP A 184 -15.43 13.51 3.17
N PHE A 185 -15.70 13.57 1.85
CA PHE A 185 -17.00 14.02 1.35
C PHE A 185 -18.16 13.19 1.94
N LEU A 186 -18.06 11.88 1.97
CA LEU A 186 -19.12 11.01 2.52
C LEU A 186 -19.18 11.01 4.05
N VAL A 187 -18.15 11.47 4.74
CA VAL A 187 -18.21 11.75 6.19
C VAL A 187 -18.99 13.02 6.44
N LYS A 188 -18.71 14.07 5.64
CA LYS A 188 -19.40 15.37 5.71
C LYS A 188 -20.84 15.30 5.17
N HIS A 189 -21.09 14.40 4.22
CA HIS A 189 -22.40 14.19 3.54
C HIS A 189 -22.78 12.71 3.52
N PRO A 190 -23.29 12.13 4.63
CA PRO A 190 -23.56 10.69 4.74
C PRO A 190 -24.59 10.14 3.74
N ASP A 191 -25.48 11.02 3.24
CA ASP A 191 -26.49 10.69 2.22
C ASP A 191 -26.02 11.03 0.79
N GLY A 192 -24.74 11.41 0.63
CA GLY A 192 -24.13 11.71 -0.66
C GLY A 192 -24.10 10.50 -1.58
N TYR A 193 -23.98 10.77 -2.89
CA TYR A 193 -23.86 9.73 -3.89
C TYR A 193 -22.60 8.87 -3.67
N CYS A 194 -22.79 7.56 -3.73
CA CYS A 194 -21.70 6.58 -3.67
C CYS A 194 -22.04 5.38 -4.56
N HIS A 195 -21.12 5.00 -5.47
CA HIS A 195 -21.31 3.81 -6.31
C HIS A 195 -20.97 2.51 -5.54
N ILE A 196 -20.25 2.61 -4.41
CA ILE A 196 -19.90 1.46 -3.57
C ILE A 196 -21.05 1.18 -2.60
N PRO A 197 -21.59 -0.05 -2.55
CA PRO A 197 -22.66 -0.40 -1.63
C PRO A 197 -22.28 -0.22 -0.17
N ARG A 198 -23.18 0.33 0.66
CA ARG A 198 -22.97 0.52 2.12
C ARG A 198 -22.51 -0.75 2.84
N ARG A 199 -23.01 -1.92 2.42
CA ARG A 199 -22.58 -3.23 2.95
C ARG A 199 -21.06 -3.41 2.89
N LEU A 200 -20.41 -3.01 1.78
CA LEU A 200 -18.98 -3.12 1.63
C LEU A 200 -18.21 -2.16 2.58
N MET A 201 -18.79 -0.99 2.90
CA MET A 201 -18.20 -0.09 3.91
C MET A 201 -18.16 -0.74 5.30
N GLU A 202 -19.24 -1.44 5.67
CA GLU A 202 -19.31 -2.19 6.94
C GLU A 202 -18.38 -3.41 6.95
N GLU A 203 -18.19 -4.05 5.81
CA GLU A 203 -17.26 -5.16 5.64
C GLU A 203 -15.82 -4.69 5.74
N ALA A 204 -15.46 -3.53 5.15
CA ALA A 204 -14.13 -2.94 5.28
C ALA A 204 -13.78 -2.62 6.75
N GLU A 205 -14.72 -2.05 7.51
CA GLU A 205 -14.53 -1.74 8.93
C GLU A 205 -14.33 -3.00 9.78
N LYS A 206 -14.96 -4.11 9.40
CA LYS A 206 -14.87 -5.40 10.08
C LYS A 206 -13.76 -6.31 9.54
N ALA A 207 -13.17 -5.94 8.41
CA ALA A 207 -12.15 -6.73 7.74
C ALA A 207 -10.95 -6.92 8.69
N LYS A 208 -10.58 -8.17 8.89
CA LYS A 208 -9.41 -8.52 9.70
C LYS A 208 -8.27 -8.86 8.77
N TYR A 209 -7.20 -8.12 8.89
CA TYR A 209 -5.96 -8.46 8.24
C TYR A 209 -5.38 -9.70 8.91
N GLU A 210 -5.28 -10.78 8.14
CA GLU A 210 -4.47 -11.92 8.49
C GLU A 210 -3.28 -11.94 7.53
N PRO A 211 -2.05 -11.80 8.02
CA PRO A 211 -0.87 -11.79 7.15
C PRO A 211 -0.88 -12.99 6.21
N THR A 212 -0.88 -12.74 4.90
CA THR A 212 -1.00 -13.77 3.86
C THR A 212 0.20 -14.72 3.83
N HIS A 213 1.30 -14.33 4.44
CA HIS A 213 2.41 -15.19 4.74
C HIS A 213 2.14 -15.93 6.05
N LYS A 214 1.60 -17.15 5.96
CA LYS A 214 1.47 -18.06 7.12
C LYS A 214 2.85 -18.27 7.75
N GLY A 215 3.21 -17.38 8.62
CA GLY A 215 4.49 -17.45 9.32
C GLY A 215 4.72 -16.26 10.26
N PHE A 216 4.18 -15.06 9.96
CA PHE A 216 4.52 -13.92 10.78
C PHE A 216 3.41 -12.87 10.89
N ARG A 217 2.82 -12.80 12.10
CA ARG A 217 2.04 -11.80 12.83
C ARG A 217 0.53 -11.96 12.89
N LYS A 218 0.07 -12.32 14.12
CA LYS A 218 -1.25 -11.96 14.65
C LYS A 218 -1.12 -10.73 15.54
N ALA A 219 -2.09 -9.81 15.49
CA ALA A 219 -2.29 -8.86 16.58
C ALA A 219 -2.49 -9.63 17.88
N GLY A 220 -1.63 -9.39 18.87
CA GLY A 220 -1.49 -10.24 20.05
C GLY A 220 -0.43 -11.34 19.91
N SER A 221 0.35 -11.34 18.82
CA SER A 221 1.48 -12.24 18.65
C SER A 221 2.49 -12.08 19.78
N PRO A 222 3.11 -13.20 20.24
CA PRO A 222 4.22 -13.18 21.17
C PRO A 222 5.27 -12.16 20.73
N SER A 223 5.97 -11.57 21.67
CA SER A 223 7.11 -10.68 21.37
C SER A 223 8.13 -11.42 20.49
N LEU A 224 9.01 -10.70 19.78
CA LEU A 224 10.09 -11.35 19.01
C LEU A 224 10.86 -12.36 19.86
N LYS A 225 11.02 -12.07 21.16
CA LYS A 225 11.64 -12.99 22.14
C LYS A 225 10.89 -14.30 22.32
N ASP A 226 9.57 -14.28 22.16
CA ASP A 226 8.74 -15.49 22.34
C ASP A 226 8.65 -16.31 21.04
N ARG A 227 8.95 -15.71 19.88
CA ARG A 227 8.87 -16.34 18.56
C ARG A 227 10.19 -16.89 18.06
N LEU A 228 11.27 -16.22 18.41
CA LEU A 228 12.62 -16.58 17.99
C LEU A 228 13.31 -17.39 19.09
N THR A 229 14.16 -18.32 18.68
CA THR A 229 15.09 -18.93 19.65
C THR A 229 16.02 -17.84 20.22
N PRO A 230 16.63 -18.07 21.40
CA PRO A 230 17.61 -17.11 21.94
C PRO A 230 18.72 -16.73 20.94
N GLU A 231 19.20 -17.70 20.16
CA GLU A 231 20.22 -17.47 19.13
C GLU A 231 19.68 -16.63 17.96
N GLN A 232 18.49 -16.95 17.45
CA GLN A 232 17.83 -16.17 16.39
C GLN A 232 17.58 -14.73 16.84
N TYR A 233 17.13 -14.54 18.07
CA TYR A 233 16.92 -13.21 18.64
C TYR A 233 18.23 -12.45 18.78
N ASP A 234 19.29 -13.08 19.30
CA ASP A 234 20.59 -12.45 19.48
C ASP A 234 21.19 -12.04 18.14
N VAL A 235 21.15 -12.93 17.15
CA VAL A 235 21.65 -12.65 15.80
C VAL A 235 20.89 -11.50 15.15
N THR A 236 19.54 -11.56 15.14
CA THR A 236 18.73 -10.60 14.38
C THR A 236 18.59 -9.24 15.05
N GLN A 237 18.59 -9.18 16.39
CA GLN A 237 18.29 -7.97 17.16
C GLN A 237 19.51 -7.36 17.86
N ASN A 238 20.52 -8.16 18.18
CA ASN A 238 21.72 -7.72 18.90
C ASN A 238 22.99 -7.79 18.04
N CYS A 239 22.86 -8.03 16.73
CA CYS A 239 23.98 -8.19 15.80
C CYS A 239 24.95 -9.33 16.20
N GLY A 240 24.42 -10.39 16.82
CA GLY A 240 25.17 -11.60 17.16
C GLY A 240 25.64 -12.35 15.91
N THR A 241 26.51 -13.33 16.12
CA THR A 241 27.01 -14.21 15.06
C THR A 241 27.01 -15.65 15.58
N GLU A 242 26.36 -16.55 14.84
CA GLU A 242 26.33 -17.98 15.14
C GLU A 242 27.69 -18.64 14.86
N PRO A 243 28.02 -19.81 15.45
CA PRO A 243 29.28 -20.50 15.20
C PRO A 243 29.42 -21.01 13.75
N PRO A 244 30.63 -20.96 13.16
CA PRO A 244 30.88 -21.54 11.83
C PRO A 244 30.73 -23.05 11.88
N PHE A 245 30.23 -23.65 10.77
CA PHE A 245 30.01 -25.10 10.58
C PHE A 245 29.00 -25.75 11.57
N HIS A 246 28.42 -24.97 12.49
CA HIS A 246 27.44 -25.43 13.48
C HIS A 246 26.13 -24.62 13.37
N ASN A 247 25.69 -24.36 12.15
CA ASN A 247 24.46 -23.65 11.86
C ASN A 247 23.65 -24.37 10.78
N ALA A 248 22.38 -24.03 10.61
CA ALA A 248 21.44 -24.82 9.86
C ALA A 248 21.72 -24.89 8.35
N TYR A 249 22.29 -23.83 7.73
CA TYR A 249 22.31 -23.69 6.28
C TYR A 249 23.69 -23.58 5.64
N TRP A 250 24.78 -23.69 6.39
CA TRP A 250 26.12 -23.69 5.79
C TRP A 250 26.28 -24.78 4.72
N ASN A 251 25.70 -25.96 4.96
CA ASN A 251 25.75 -27.14 4.07
C ASN A 251 24.37 -27.48 3.47
N GLU A 252 23.47 -26.52 3.29
CA GLU A 252 22.18 -26.72 2.63
C GLU A 252 22.35 -26.56 1.11
N HIS A 253 21.96 -27.58 0.32
CA HIS A 253 22.14 -27.66 -1.13
C HIS A 253 20.83 -27.84 -1.90
N ARG A 254 19.69 -28.01 -1.22
CA ARG A 254 18.40 -28.15 -1.88
C ARG A 254 18.03 -26.87 -2.63
N ALA A 255 17.27 -27.04 -3.72
CA ALA A 255 16.68 -25.92 -4.46
C ALA A 255 15.62 -25.23 -3.61
N GLY A 256 15.64 -23.88 -3.56
CA GLY A 256 14.69 -23.11 -2.78
C GLY A 256 15.13 -21.65 -2.59
N ILE A 257 14.47 -20.96 -1.68
CA ILE A 257 14.80 -19.58 -1.29
C ILE A 257 15.08 -19.48 0.20
N TYR A 258 15.83 -18.44 0.56
CA TYR A 258 16.11 -18.07 1.95
C TYR A 258 15.39 -16.76 2.25
N VAL A 259 14.50 -16.79 3.24
CA VAL A 259 13.70 -15.65 3.66
C VAL A 259 14.16 -15.14 5.02
N ASP A 260 13.96 -13.87 5.30
CA ASP A 260 14.18 -13.29 6.63
C ASP A 260 13.31 -14.00 7.67
N ILE A 261 13.92 -14.49 8.74
CA ILE A 261 13.22 -15.21 9.81
C ILE A 261 12.20 -14.33 10.55
N VAL A 262 12.39 -13.00 10.53
CA VAL A 262 11.53 -12.03 11.22
C VAL A 262 10.36 -11.59 10.36
N SER A 263 10.60 -11.18 9.12
CA SER A 263 9.59 -10.61 8.22
C SER A 263 9.04 -11.61 7.19
N GLY A 264 9.75 -12.72 6.91
CA GLY A 264 9.42 -13.62 5.83
C GLY A 264 9.81 -13.09 4.43
N GLU A 265 10.49 -11.93 4.34
CA GLU A 265 10.91 -11.36 3.06
C GLU A 265 11.91 -12.26 2.34
N PRO A 266 11.69 -12.60 1.04
CA PRO A 266 12.63 -13.36 0.25
C PRO A 266 13.93 -12.59 0.02
N LEU A 267 15.05 -13.13 0.50
CA LEU A 267 16.35 -12.46 0.47
C LEU A 267 17.31 -13.06 -0.55
N PHE A 268 17.45 -14.40 -0.56
CA PHE A 268 18.42 -15.07 -1.41
C PHE A 268 17.84 -16.34 -2.06
N SER A 269 18.39 -16.69 -3.22
CA SER A 269 18.08 -17.95 -3.93
C SER A 269 19.19 -18.97 -3.73
N SER A 270 18.82 -20.25 -3.66
CA SER A 270 19.77 -21.38 -3.70
C SER A 270 20.63 -21.37 -4.97
N SER A 271 20.14 -20.81 -6.07
CA SER A 271 20.88 -20.68 -7.35
C SER A 271 22.07 -19.75 -7.25
N ASP A 272 22.06 -18.84 -6.28
CA ASP A 272 23.13 -17.87 -6.04
C ASP A 272 24.00 -18.26 -4.81
N LYS A 273 23.65 -19.38 -4.14
CA LYS A 273 24.43 -19.92 -3.01
C LYS A 273 25.67 -20.65 -3.52
N PHE A 274 26.77 -20.56 -2.79
CA PHE A 274 28.00 -21.27 -3.07
C PHE A 274 28.71 -21.69 -1.78
N ASP A 275 29.56 -22.70 -1.88
CA ASP A 275 30.42 -23.11 -0.77
C ASP A 275 31.64 -22.18 -0.69
N SER A 276 31.66 -21.35 0.33
CA SER A 276 32.76 -20.41 0.58
C SER A 276 33.87 -20.98 1.48
N GLY A 277 33.68 -22.18 2.03
CA GLY A 277 34.58 -22.79 3.00
C GLY A 277 34.68 -22.07 4.36
N THR A 278 33.79 -21.07 4.58
CA THR A 278 33.87 -20.23 5.82
C THR A 278 32.95 -20.72 6.93
N GLY A 279 32.07 -21.69 6.65
CA GLY A 279 31.18 -22.31 7.64
C GLY A 279 29.87 -21.57 7.86
N TRP A 280 29.52 -20.63 6.98
CA TRP A 280 28.22 -19.95 6.93
C TRP A 280 27.64 -19.98 5.53
N PRO A 281 26.29 -19.93 5.37
CA PRO A 281 25.70 -19.80 4.05
C PRO A 281 26.19 -18.53 3.36
N SER A 282 26.66 -18.69 2.13
CA SER A 282 27.27 -17.63 1.34
C SER A 282 26.59 -17.52 -0.01
N PHE A 283 26.26 -16.28 -0.43
CA PHE A 283 25.55 -16.00 -1.68
C PHE A 283 26.32 -14.98 -2.50
N THR A 284 26.20 -15.05 -3.82
CA THR A 284 26.83 -14.10 -4.75
C THR A 284 26.05 -12.82 -4.90
N LYS A 285 24.73 -12.85 -4.70
CA LYS A 285 23.82 -11.69 -4.77
C LYS A 285 22.50 -11.98 -4.05
N PRO A 286 21.74 -10.93 -3.65
CA PRO A 286 20.35 -11.09 -3.22
C PRO A 286 19.40 -11.35 -4.39
N ILE A 287 18.15 -11.72 -4.10
CA ILE A 287 17.04 -11.80 -5.08
C ILE A 287 16.78 -10.43 -5.72
N SER A 288 16.88 -9.36 -4.92
CA SER A 288 16.82 -7.96 -5.34
C SER A 288 17.70 -7.12 -4.42
N GLU A 289 18.38 -6.11 -4.94
CA GLU A 289 19.15 -5.16 -4.11
C GLU A 289 18.26 -4.40 -3.11
N SER A 290 16.97 -4.21 -3.43
CA SER A 290 16.01 -3.49 -2.59
C SER A 290 15.64 -4.20 -1.29
N VAL A 291 15.83 -5.53 -1.21
CA VAL A 291 15.51 -6.30 0.01
C VAL A 291 16.57 -6.19 1.09
N LEU A 292 17.71 -5.58 0.77
CA LEU A 292 18.84 -5.42 1.69
C LEU A 292 19.14 -3.94 1.96
N LYS A 293 19.62 -3.67 3.17
CA LYS A 293 20.17 -2.38 3.58
C LYS A 293 21.59 -2.60 4.10
N ASN A 294 22.56 -1.94 3.45
CA ASN A 294 23.97 -2.03 3.81
C ASN A 294 24.36 -0.86 4.70
N THR A 295 25.08 -1.14 5.80
CA THR A 295 25.61 -0.14 6.73
C THR A 295 27.07 -0.41 7.06
N THR A 296 27.83 0.61 7.42
CA THR A 296 29.21 0.42 7.87
C THR A 296 29.23 -0.09 9.31
N ASP A 297 29.90 -1.23 9.54
CA ASP A 297 30.13 -1.80 10.85
C ASP A 297 31.59 -1.59 11.23
N THR A 298 31.84 -0.89 12.33
CA THR A 298 33.20 -0.61 12.88
C THR A 298 33.47 -1.37 14.17
N SER A 299 32.63 -2.35 14.53
CA SER A 299 32.82 -3.14 15.75
C SER A 299 34.07 -4.02 15.70
N TYR A 300 34.55 -4.38 16.87
CA TYR A 300 35.75 -5.24 17.06
C TYR A 300 37.03 -4.75 16.36
N GLY A 301 37.17 -3.41 16.11
CA GLY A 301 38.33 -2.84 15.45
C GLY A 301 38.44 -3.15 13.95
N MET A 302 37.38 -3.68 13.33
CA MET A 302 37.29 -3.98 11.89
C MET A 302 36.36 -2.98 11.20
N VAL A 303 36.60 -2.73 9.91
CA VAL A 303 35.64 -1.99 9.06
C VAL A 303 35.04 -2.99 8.07
N ARG A 304 33.75 -3.24 8.23
CA ARG A 304 33.00 -4.22 7.41
C ARG A 304 31.72 -3.59 6.91
N THR A 305 31.10 -4.18 5.89
CA THR A 305 29.76 -3.81 5.44
C THR A 305 28.74 -4.78 6.05
N GLU A 306 27.98 -4.29 7.02
CA GLU A 306 26.85 -5.00 7.61
C GLU A 306 25.68 -5.05 6.64
N VAL A 307 25.02 -6.19 6.57
CA VAL A 307 23.81 -6.43 5.77
C VAL A 307 22.62 -6.64 6.69
N LYS A 308 21.59 -5.82 6.50
CA LYS A 308 20.30 -5.90 7.19
C LYS A 308 19.17 -6.18 6.22
N SER A 309 18.10 -6.81 6.70
CA SER A 309 16.82 -6.87 5.97
C SER A 309 16.23 -5.45 5.83
N ALA A 310 15.80 -5.09 4.64
CA ALA A 310 15.16 -3.80 4.40
C ALA A 310 13.78 -3.72 5.08
N ALA A 311 13.04 -4.84 5.15
CA ALA A 311 11.71 -4.92 5.73
C ALA A 311 11.72 -4.92 7.25
N SER A 312 12.54 -5.76 7.89
CA SER A 312 12.53 -5.92 9.36
C SER A 312 13.59 -5.13 10.09
N GLY A 313 14.64 -4.65 9.38
CA GLY A 313 15.84 -4.09 10.01
C GLY A 313 16.74 -5.13 10.69
N SER A 314 16.41 -6.42 10.60
CA SER A 314 17.17 -7.52 11.22
C SER A 314 18.57 -7.57 10.69
N HIS A 315 19.54 -7.76 11.60
CA HIS A 315 20.90 -8.11 11.21
C HIS A 315 20.92 -9.48 10.51
N LEU A 316 21.49 -9.55 9.31
CA LEU A 316 21.57 -10.78 8.52
C LEU A 316 23.00 -11.34 8.50
N GLY A 317 23.99 -10.47 8.41
CA GLY A 317 25.40 -10.83 8.26
C GLY A 317 26.22 -9.69 7.69
N HIS A 318 27.22 -10.04 6.86
CA HIS A 318 28.13 -9.06 6.23
C HIS A 318 28.38 -9.42 4.78
N VAL A 319 28.70 -8.43 3.95
CA VAL A 319 29.17 -8.63 2.58
C VAL A 319 30.65 -8.30 2.46
N PHE A 320 31.37 -9.13 1.70
CA PHE A 320 32.82 -9.08 1.47
C PHE A 320 33.14 -9.05 -0.02
N PRO A 321 34.25 -8.41 -0.45
CA PRO A 321 34.69 -8.33 -1.85
C PRO A 321 35.57 -9.50 -2.28
N ASP A 322 35.39 -10.68 -1.70
CA ASP A 322 36.17 -11.89 -1.92
C ASP A 322 35.31 -13.07 -2.45
N GLY A 323 34.19 -12.74 -3.09
CA GLY A 323 33.32 -13.72 -3.75
C GLY A 323 33.84 -14.16 -5.12
N PRO A 324 33.13 -15.08 -5.79
CA PRO A 324 33.47 -15.57 -7.13
C PRO A 324 33.51 -14.42 -8.15
N SER A 325 34.66 -14.21 -8.80
CA SER A 325 34.89 -13.08 -9.71
C SER A 325 34.02 -13.15 -10.97
N ASP A 326 33.70 -14.35 -11.44
CA ASP A 326 32.78 -14.61 -12.54
C ASP A 326 31.30 -14.36 -12.22
N LYS A 327 30.98 -14.12 -10.93
CA LYS A 327 29.63 -13.84 -10.41
C LYS A 327 29.52 -12.49 -9.69
N GLY A 328 30.38 -11.53 -10.03
CA GLY A 328 30.35 -10.16 -9.50
C GLY A 328 31.27 -9.88 -8.30
N GLY A 329 32.05 -10.87 -7.83
CA GLY A 329 33.11 -10.68 -6.83
C GLY A 329 32.64 -10.43 -5.40
N LEU A 330 31.32 -10.47 -5.13
CA LEU A 330 30.78 -10.26 -3.77
C LEU A 330 30.45 -11.60 -3.10
N ARG A 331 30.67 -11.65 -1.80
CA ARG A 331 30.25 -12.75 -0.93
C ARG A 331 29.39 -12.21 0.21
N TYR A 332 28.09 -12.48 0.12
CA TYR A 332 27.12 -12.22 1.19
C TYR A 332 27.19 -13.38 2.18
N ARG A 333 27.93 -13.23 3.28
CA ARG A 333 28.02 -14.19 4.38
C ARG A 333 26.89 -13.92 5.37
N MET A 334 25.86 -14.77 5.37
CA MET A 334 24.67 -14.62 6.19
C MET A 334 24.68 -15.60 7.37
N ASN A 335 24.02 -15.22 8.47
CA ASN A 335 23.77 -16.13 9.58
C ASN A 335 22.54 -16.99 9.25
N SER A 336 22.63 -18.30 9.42
CA SER A 336 21.49 -19.21 9.28
C SER A 336 20.36 -18.85 10.25
N ALA A 337 20.72 -18.40 11.46
CA ALA A 337 19.76 -18.01 12.48
C ALA A 337 18.91 -16.78 12.08
N SER A 338 19.37 -15.96 11.12
CA SER A 338 18.60 -14.85 10.56
C SER A 338 17.70 -15.26 9.38
N LEU A 339 17.79 -16.50 8.92
CA LEU A 339 17.13 -16.99 7.72
C LEU A 339 16.18 -18.15 8.03
N ARG A 340 15.18 -18.33 7.16
CA ARG A 340 14.38 -19.53 7.02
C ARG A 340 14.49 -20.03 5.58
N PHE A 341 14.82 -21.29 5.40
CA PHE A 341 14.87 -21.92 4.08
C PHE A 341 13.49 -22.45 3.69
N ILE A 342 13.06 -22.15 2.47
CA ILE A 342 11.82 -22.66 1.84
C ILE A 342 12.22 -23.53 0.66
N PRO A 343 12.03 -24.86 0.73
CA PRO A 343 12.29 -25.76 -0.40
C PRO A 343 11.44 -25.42 -1.61
N LYS A 344 11.97 -25.62 -2.82
CA LYS A 344 11.30 -25.31 -4.09
C LYS A 344 9.88 -25.90 -4.18
N GLU A 345 9.73 -27.15 -3.74
CA GLU A 345 8.46 -27.89 -3.72
C GLU A 345 7.42 -27.34 -2.74
N GLU A 346 7.84 -26.54 -1.75
CA GLU A 346 6.96 -25.93 -0.76
C GLU A 346 6.65 -24.45 -1.07
N MET A 347 7.37 -23.84 -2.02
CA MET A 347 7.27 -22.41 -2.29
C MET A 347 5.87 -21.94 -2.69
N GLU A 348 5.14 -22.70 -3.51
CA GLU A 348 3.76 -22.34 -3.87
C GLU A 348 2.82 -22.41 -2.65
N LYS A 349 2.94 -23.48 -1.88
CA LYS A 349 2.13 -23.73 -0.68
C LYS A 349 2.39 -22.67 0.41
N GLU A 350 3.64 -22.22 0.52
CA GLU A 350 4.09 -21.21 1.48
C GLU A 350 3.87 -19.77 0.98
N GLY A 351 3.29 -19.59 -0.22
CA GLY A 351 3.00 -18.26 -0.77
C GLY A 351 4.16 -17.61 -1.54
N TYR A 352 5.23 -18.35 -1.81
CA TYR A 352 6.43 -17.85 -2.53
C TYR A 352 6.48 -18.28 -4.00
N GLY A 353 5.36 -18.68 -4.60
CA GLY A 353 5.31 -19.16 -6.00
C GLY A 353 5.87 -18.17 -7.02
N ALA A 354 5.68 -16.86 -6.81
CA ALA A 354 6.23 -15.80 -7.66
C ALA A 354 7.78 -15.80 -7.73
N TYR A 355 8.44 -16.41 -6.75
CA TYR A 355 9.91 -16.49 -6.66
C TYR A 355 10.51 -17.77 -7.26
N LEU A 356 9.68 -18.70 -7.77
CA LEU A 356 10.15 -19.91 -8.45
C LEU A 356 11.08 -19.60 -9.64
N LYS A 357 10.87 -18.47 -10.31
CA LYS A 357 11.73 -18.01 -11.42
C LYS A 357 13.20 -17.75 -11.03
N TYR A 358 13.50 -17.58 -9.75
CA TYR A 358 14.86 -17.39 -9.24
C TYR A 358 15.53 -18.70 -8.83
N VAL A 359 14.78 -19.81 -8.78
CA VAL A 359 15.26 -21.11 -8.32
C VAL A 359 15.39 -22.06 -9.52
N LYS A 360 16.62 -22.39 -9.86
CA LYS A 360 16.96 -23.33 -10.95
C LYS A 360 16.80 -24.77 -10.51
#